data_5ff764398de14e03509dd25413369bfc
#
_entry.id   5ff764398de14e03509dd25413369bfc
#
_cell.length_a   1.000
_cell.length_b   1.000
_cell.length_c   1.000
_cell.angle_alpha   90.00
_cell.angle_beta   90.00
_cell.angle_gamma   90.00
#
_symmetry.space_group_name_H-M   'P 1'
#
loop_
_entity.id
_entity.type
_entity.pdbx_description
1 polymer ?
#
loop_
_entity_poly.entity_id
_entity_poly.type
_entity_poly.pdbx_seq_one_letter_code
_entity_poly.pdbx_strand_id
1 'polypeptide(L)'
;LPEERILIEASIIRDGETIERALALNDTVLSRGGAGQMIEFEVFINQEFVYTQRSDGLIISTPTGSTAYALAAGGPIMQAGLHAFTLVPICPQSMTNRPIAISDTSVIEILITKSGDARAHFDGQSHIDVQNFDRIIIRRYHNPLRVLHPTDYQYFKTLRQKLHWGEQLI
;
A
#
# COMPACT_ATOMS: atom_id res chain seq x y z
N LEU A 1 -22.09 -1.09 16.33
CA LEU A 1 -22.39 -1.23 14.91
C LEU A 1 -21.17 -1.78 14.16
N PRO A 2 -21.37 -2.68 13.21
CA PRO A 2 -20.24 -3.16 12.41
C PRO A 2 -19.69 -2.05 11.53
N GLU A 3 -18.37 -1.96 11.44
CA GLU A 3 -17.65 -1.08 10.57
C GLU A 3 -17.11 -1.89 9.39
N GLU A 4 -17.28 -1.38 8.18
CA GLU A 4 -16.72 -2.02 6.99
C GLU A 4 -15.38 -1.39 6.64
N ARG A 5 -14.39 -2.22 6.41
CA ARG A 5 -13.07 -1.82 5.96
C ARG A 5 -12.73 -2.48 4.64
N ILE A 6 -12.18 -1.69 3.72
CA ILE A 6 -11.79 -2.21 2.41
C ILE A 6 -10.54 -3.08 2.52
N LEU A 7 -10.47 -4.07 1.63
CA LEU A 7 -9.32 -4.93 1.46
C LEU A 7 -8.71 -4.69 0.08
N ILE A 8 -7.39 -4.85 -0.01
CA ILE A 8 -6.67 -4.90 -1.26
C ILE A 8 -6.68 -6.32 -1.79
N GLU A 9 -6.96 -6.48 -3.09
CA GLU A 9 -6.61 -7.67 -3.84
C GLU A 9 -5.44 -7.33 -4.76
N ALA A 10 -4.32 -8.03 -4.58
CA ALA A 10 -3.13 -7.88 -5.40
C ALA A 10 -2.88 -9.12 -6.22
N SER A 11 -2.60 -8.95 -7.52
CA SER A 11 -2.25 -10.04 -8.42
C SER A 11 -0.90 -9.72 -9.06
N ILE A 12 -0.03 -10.73 -9.16
CA ILE A 12 1.23 -10.60 -9.87
C ILE A 12 1.11 -11.37 -11.17
N ILE A 13 1.39 -10.68 -12.27
CA ILE A 13 1.27 -11.21 -13.62
C ILE A 13 2.66 -11.29 -14.24
N ARG A 14 3.03 -12.48 -14.69
CA ARG A 14 4.30 -12.78 -15.36
C ARG A 14 4.02 -13.50 -16.64
N ASP A 15 4.54 -12.98 -17.76
CA ASP A 15 4.35 -13.57 -19.09
C ASP A 15 2.87 -13.83 -19.42
N GLY A 16 2.00 -12.87 -19.03
CA GLY A 16 0.57 -12.95 -19.27
C GLY A 16 -0.22 -13.85 -18.32
N GLU A 17 0.44 -14.51 -17.37
CA GLU A 17 -0.21 -15.40 -16.41
C GLU A 17 -0.19 -14.83 -15.00
N THR A 18 -1.29 -15.02 -14.27
CA THR A 18 -1.34 -14.70 -12.85
C THR A 18 -0.59 -15.77 -12.07
N ILE A 19 0.55 -15.38 -11.48
CA ILE A 19 1.40 -16.31 -10.72
C ILE A 19 1.12 -16.25 -9.22
N GLU A 20 0.50 -15.17 -8.75
CA GLU A 20 0.16 -14.99 -7.33
C GLU A 20 -1.05 -14.08 -7.20
N ARG A 21 -1.87 -14.36 -6.20
CA ARG A 21 -2.99 -13.50 -5.81
C ARG A 21 -3.06 -13.47 -4.29
N ALA A 22 -3.12 -12.28 -3.71
CA ALA A 22 -3.12 -12.12 -2.27
C ALA A 22 -4.10 -11.03 -1.84
N LEU A 23 -4.59 -11.15 -0.62
CA LEU A 23 -5.41 -10.11 0.02
C LEU A 23 -4.59 -9.41 1.09
N ALA A 24 -4.83 -8.13 1.27
CA ALA A 24 -4.18 -7.34 2.31
C ALA A 24 -5.18 -6.40 2.97
N LEU A 25 -5.11 -6.33 4.29
CA LEU A 25 -5.90 -5.39 5.10
C LEU A 25 -5.18 -4.05 5.22
N ASN A 26 -3.87 -4.06 5.40
CA ASN A 26 -3.07 -2.85 5.58
C ASN A 26 -2.48 -2.36 4.26
N ASP A 27 -1.63 -3.15 3.63
CA ASP A 27 -0.85 -2.67 2.50
C ASP A 27 -0.30 -3.79 1.63
N THR A 28 0.02 -3.41 0.40
CA THR A 28 0.88 -4.16 -0.51
C THR A 28 2.12 -3.32 -0.75
N VAL A 29 3.29 -3.88 -0.54
CA VAL A 29 4.55 -3.17 -0.61
C VAL A 29 5.46 -3.80 -1.64
N LEU A 30 5.90 -3.00 -2.60
CA LEU A 30 7.02 -3.35 -3.47
C LEU A 30 8.26 -2.73 -2.86
N SER A 31 9.27 -3.54 -2.51
CA SER A 31 10.49 -3.04 -1.90
C SER A 31 11.73 -3.75 -2.45
N ARG A 32 12.83 -3.01 -2.51
CA ARG A 32 14.11 -3.60 -2.89
C ARG A 32 14.61 -4.55 -1.81
N GLY A 33 15.48 -5.48 -2.19
CA GLY A 33 16.17 -6.34 -1.24
C GLY A 33 17.33 -5.63 -0.53
N GLY A 34 17.90 -6.30 0.46
CA GLY A 34 18.87 -5.70 1.37
C GLY A 34 20.21 -5.30 0.76
N ALA A 35 20.63 -5.96 -0.33
CA ALA A 35 21.91 -5.70 -0.99
C ALA A 35 21.75 -4.97 -2.32
N GLY A 36 20.50 -4.63 -2.66
CA GLY A 36 20.16 -4.21 -4.00
C GLY A 36 20.34 -2.74 -4.29
N GLN A 37 20.36 -2.45 -5.58
CA GLN A 37 20.18 -1.12 -6.12
C GLN A 37 18.70 -0.72 -6.03
N MET A 38 18.43 0.58 -6.22
CA MET A 38 17.05 1.04 -6.36
C MET A 38 16.35 0.30 -7.48
N ILE A 39 15.06 0.08 -7.29
CA ILE A 39 14.18 -0.49 -8.31
C ILE A 39 13.62 0.62 -9.20
N GLU A 40 13.26 0.25 -10.41
CA GLU A 40 12.57 1.15 -11.33
C GLU A 40 11.25 0.52 -11.75
N PHE A 41 10.21 1.32 -11.76
CA PHE A 41 8.87 0.87 -12.13
C PHE A 41 8.03 2.02 -12.66
N GLU A 42 7.01 1.66 -13.42
CA GLU A 42 6.01 2.59 -13.94
C GLU A 42 4.68 2.33 -13.25
N VAL A 43 3.98 3.40 -12.91
CA VAL A 43 2.67 3.33 -12.25
C VAL A 43 1.59 3.81 -13.20
N PHE A 44 0.54 3.01 -13.33
CA PHE A 44 -0.68 3.32 -14.09
C PHE A 44 -1.87 3.26 -13.15
N ILE A 45 -2.80 4.18 -13.30
CA ILE A 45 -4.07 4.19 -12.57
C ILE A 45 -5.18 4.25 -13.61
N ASN A 46 -6.06 3.26 -13.60
CA ASN A 46 -7.14 3.11 -14.58
C ASN A 46 -6.59 3.16 -16.01
N GLN A 47 -5.46 2.49 -16.26
CA GLN A 47 -4.75 2.40 -17.53
C GLN A 47 -4.11 3.72 -17.99
N GLU A 48 -4.17 4.76 -17.16
CA GLU A 48 -3.49 6.02 -17.42
C GLU A 48 -2.11 6.02 -16.76
N PHE A 49 -1.08 6.36 -17.54
CA PHE A 49 0.28 6.49 -17.02
C PHE A 49 0.36 7.65 -16.02
N VAL A 50 0.90 7.38 -14.82
CA VAL A 50 1.05 8.40 -13.79
C VAL A 50 2.49 8.87 -13.70
N TYR A 51 3.44 7.98 -13.48
CA TYR A 51 4.86 8.31 -13.41
C TYR A 51 5.75 7.07 -13.53
N THR A 52 7.01 7.33 -13.88
CA THR A 52 8.12 6.39 -13.70
C THR A 52 8.83 6.76 -12.41
N GLN A 53 9.13 5.78 -11.59
CA GLN A 53 9.79 6.03 -10.32
C GLN A 53 11.02 5.16 -10.16
N ARG A 54 12.06 5.77 -9.59
CA ARG A 54 13.24 5.08 -9.12
C ARG A 54 13.36 5.34 -7.62
N SER A 55 13.28 4.27 -6.83
CA SER A 55 13.18 4.38 -5.38
C SER A 55 13.54 3.06 -4.72
N ASP A 56 13.46 3.04 -3.39
CA ASP A 56 13.54 1.80 -2.62
C ASP A 56 12.24 1.00 -2.71
N GLY A 57 11.14 1.61 -3.08
CA GLY A 57 9.88 0.92 -3.25
C GLY A 57 8.65 1.83 -3.26
N LEU A 58 7.50 1.17 -3.19
CA LEU A 58 6.19 1.84 -3.18
C LEU A 58 5.25 1.06 -2.27
N ILE A 59 4.52 1.78 -1.44
CA ILE A 59 3.48 1.23 -0.57
C ILE A 59 2.12 1.62 -1.12
N ILE A 60 1.25 0.63 -1.34
CA ILE A 60 -0.18 0.86 -1.61
C ILE A 60 -0.91 0.51 -0.34
N SER A 61 -1.54 1.50 0.28
CA SER A 61 -2.16 1.35 1.61
C SER A 61 -3.65 1.58 1.56
N THR A 62 -4.38 0.77 2.35
CA THR A 62 -5.77 1.04 2.72
C THR A 62 -5.82 2.10 3.83
N PRO A 63 -7.00 2.65 4.16
CA PRO A 63 -7.15 3.49 5.35
C PRO A 63 -6.71 2.80 6.63
N THR A 64 -7.02 1.51 6.79
CA THR A 64 -6.56 0.73 7.95
C THR A 64 -5.03 0.69 8.03
N GLY A 65 -4.37 0.50 6.89
CA GLY A 65 -2.91 0.46 6.81
C GLY A 65 -2.21 1.80 6.91
N SER A 66 -2.96 2.91 6.88
CA SER A 66 -2.36 4.25 6.93
C SER A 66 -1.62 4.54 8.23
N THR A 67 -1.91 3.80 9.29
CA THR A 67 -1.18 3.88 10.57
C THR A 67 -0.12 2.78 10.74
N ALA A 68 0.08 1.96 9.70
CA ALA A 68 1.13 0.92 9.66
C ALA A 68 2.38 1.44 8.94
N TYR A 69 2.94 0.69 8.01
CA TYR A 69 4.18 1.05 7.32
C TYR A 69 4.08 2.38 6.55
N ALA A 70 2.92 2.67 5.93
CA ALA A 70 2.71 3.91 5.19
C ALA A 70 2.94 5.15 6.07
N LEU A 71 2.58 5.09 7.35
CA LEU A 71 2.81 6.20 8.28
C LEU A 71 4.30 6.49 8.44
N ALA A 72 5.11 5.46 8.65
CA ALA A 72 6.56 5.61 8.80
C ALA A 72 7.23 6.15 7.53
N ALA A 73 6.65 5.87 6.37
CA ALA A 73 7.14 6.37 5.08
C ALA A 73 6.61 7.78 4.72
N GLY A 74 5.87 8.42 5.62
CA GLY A 74 5.39 9.78 5.42
C GLY A 74 4.01 9.90 4.80
N GLY A 75 3.24 8.82 4.76
CA GLY A 75 1.87 8.84 4.26
C GLY A 75 0.90 9.48 5.26
N PRO A 76 -0.23 10.02 4.77
CA PRO A 76 -1.24 10.59 5.64
C PRO A 76 -2.01 9.53 6.41
N ILE A 77 -2.47 9.89 7.60
CA ILE A 77 -3.45 9.07 8.32
C ILE A 77 -4.79 9.24 7.63
N MET A 78 -5.42 8.12 7.29
CA MET A 78 -6.75 8.10 6.69
C MET A 78 -7.75 7.47 7.66
N GLN A 79 -8.87 8.13 7.84
CA GLN A 79 -9.95 7.61 8.67
C GLN A 79 -10.42 6.25 8.10
N ALA A 80 -10.67 5.29 9.01
CA ALA A 80 -10.88 3.89 8.63
C ALA A 80 -12.05 3.65 7.66
N GLY A 81 -13.06 4.50 7.66
CA GLY A 81 -14.21 4.36 6.76
C GLY A 81 -14.07 5.03 5.40
N LEU A 82 -12.94 5.63 5.08
CA LEU A 82 -12.73 6.27 3.78
C LEU A 82 -12.64 5.25 2.66
N HIS A 83 -13.16 5.62 1.49
CA HIS A 83 -13.07 4.83 0.26
C HIS A 83 -11.90 5.31 -0.60
N ALA A 84 -10.70 5.07 -0.12
CA ALA A 84 -9.49 5.55 -0.77
C ALA A 84 -8.32 4.60 -0.56
N PHE A 85 -7.36 4.64 -1.50
CA PHE A 85 -6.02 4.08 -1.33
C PHE A 85 -5.01 5.21 -1.33
N THR A 86 -3.87 4.99 -0.68
CA THR A 86 -2.70 5.87 -0.83
C THR A 86 -1.55 5.14 -1.47
N LEU A 87 -0.82 5.86 -2.32
CA LEU A 87 0.45 5.41 -2.87
C LEU A 87 1.54 6.21 -2.18
N VAL A 88 2.40 5.53 -1.43
CA VAL A 88 3.44 6.16 -0.62
C VAL A 88 4.80 5.68 -1.07
N PRO A 89 5.61 6.54 -1.71
CA PRO A 89 6.97 6.17 -2.12
C PRO A 89 7.87 5.90 -0.94
N ILE A 90 8.79 4.94 -1.10
CA ILE A 90 9.85 4.66 -0.12
C ILE A 90 11.14 5.24 -0.66
N CYS A 91 11.67 6.27 0.00
CA CYS A 91 12.93 6.92 -0.35
C CYS A 91 13.08 7.20 -1.86
N PRO A 92 12.16 7.96 -2.47
CA PRO A 92 12.24 8.26 -3.89
C PRO A 92 13.43 9.18 -4.19
N GLN A 93 14.02 9.05 -5.38
CA GLN A 93 15.09 9.95 -5.81
C GLN A 93 14.62 11.37 -6.03
N SER A 94 13.39 11.52 -6.55
CA SER A 94 12.83 12.84 -6.82
C SER A 94 12.17 13.44 -5.59
N MET A 95 12.54 14.66 -5.24
CA MET A 95 11.95 15.38 -4.13
C MET A 95 10.52 15.83 -4.40
N THR A 96 10.08 15.76 -5.66
CA THR A 96 8.69 16.09 -6.03
C THR A 96 7.72 14.93 -5.87
N ASN A 97 8.24 13.70 -5.66
CA ASN A 97 7.38 12.56 -5.39
C ASN A 97 6.76 12.70 -4.00
N ARG A 98 5.45 12.73 -3.98
CA ARG A 98 4.65 12.85 -2.76
C ARG A 98 3.66 11.70 -2.68
N PRO A 99 3.25 11.30 -1.48
CA PRO A 99 2.11 10.42 -1.35
C PRO A 99 0.88 11.00 -2.04
N ILE A 100 0.15 10.15 -2.74
CA ILE A 100 -1.13 10.53 -3.34
C ILE A 100 -2.24 9.64 -2.83
N ALA A 101 -3.42 10.22 -2.65
CA ALA A 101 -4.63 9.48 -2.30
C ALA A 101 -5.53 9.41 -3.54
N ILE A 102 -6.06 8.24 -3.82
CA ILE A 102 -6.93 7.98 -4.96
C ILE A 102 -8.18 7.23 -4.51
N SER A 103 -9.21 7.23 -5.36
CA SER A 103 -10.42 6.46 -5.09
C SER A 103 -10.11 4.96 -4.99
N ASP A 104 -10.80 4.27 -4.08
CA ASP A 104 -10.71 2.80 -3.96
C ASP A 104 -11.36 2.06 -5.13
N THR A 105 -12.06 2.76 -6.03
CA THR A 105 -12.54 2.20 -7.29
C THR A 105 -11.44 2.12 -8.36
N SER A 106 -10.28 2.71 -8.09
CA SER A 106 -9.15 2.71 -9.01
C SER A 106 -8.53 1.33 -9.13
N VAL A 107 -8.06 1.00 -10.33
CA VAL A 107 -7.21 -0.16 -10.58
C VAL A 107 -5.78 0.37 -10.76
N ILE A 108 -4.89 -0.07 -9.90
CA ILE A 108 -3.49 0.34 -9.90
C ILE A 108 -2.68 -0.76 -10.56
N GLU A 109 -1.83 -0.39 -11.52
CA GLU A 109 -0.88 -1.30 -12.13
C GLU A 109 0.53 -0.77 -11.93
N ILE A 110 1.41 -1.63 -11.44
CA ILE A 110 2.84 -1.36 -11.31
C ILE A 110 3.56 -2.27 -12.29
N LEU A 111 4.22 -1.67 -13.29
CA LEU A 111 5.09 -2.41 -14.21
C LEU A 111 6.53 -2.27 -13.75
N ILE A 112 7.13 -3.38 -13.36
CA ILE A 112 8.50 -3.40 -12.89
C ILE A 112 9.44 -3.46 -14.10
N THR A 113 10.24 -2.43 -14.28
CA THR A 113 11.20 -2.36 -15.39
C THR A 113 12.59 -2.77 -14.96
N LYS A 114 12.93 -2.61 -13.67
CA LYS A 114 14.22 -3.01 -13.12
C LYS A 114 14.02 -3.50 -11.69
N SER A 115 14.00 -4.81 -11.50
CA SER A 115 13.62 -5.42 -10.23
C SER A 115 14.78 -5.60 -9.25
N GLY A 116 15.98 -5.85 -9.74
CA GLY A 116 17.05 -6.31 -8.85
C GLY A 116 16.57 -7.52 -8.04
N ASP A 117 16.71 -7.44 -6.71
CA ASP A 117 16.25 -8.45 -5.75
C ASP A 117 14.95 -8.04 -5.04
N ALA A 118 14.10 -7.27 -5.71
CA ALA A 118 12.87 -6.75 -5.14
C ALA A 118 11.85 -7.84 -4.82
N ARG A 119 11.00 -7.54 -3.87
CA ARG A 119 9.90 -8.39 -3.43
C ARG A 119 8.60 -7.61 -3.30
N ALA A 120 7.50 -8.29 -3.52
CA ALA A 120 6.18 -7.81 -3.16
C ALA A 120 5.77 -8.43 -1.83
N HIS A 121 5.34 -7.60 -0.88
CA HIS A 121 4.91 -8.01 0.45
C HIS A 121 3.43 -7.69 0.63
N PHE A 122 2.72 -8.56 1.36
CA PHE A 122 1.29 -8.41 1.61
C PHE A 122 1.08 -8.43 3.13
N ASP A 123 0.68 -7.30 3.71
CA ASP A 123 0.50 -7.10 5.16
C ASP A 123 1.75 -7.44 6.00
N GLY A 124 2.92 -7.43 5.38
CA GLY A 124 4.16 -7.80 6.05
C GLY A 124 4.27 -9.29 6.44
N GLN A 125 3.29 -10.13 6.08
CA GLN A 125 3.23 -11.53 6.50
C GLN A 125 3.72 -12.51 5.44
N SER A 126 3.47 -12.20 4.18
CA SER A 126 3.90 -13.03 3.06
C SER A 126 4.55 -12.17 2.00
N HIS A 127 5.41 -12.80 1.22
CA HIS A 127 6.09 -12.10 0.13
C HIS A 127 6.36 -13.06 -1.04
N ILE A 128 6.64 -12.46 -2.19
CA ILE A 128 7.06 -13.16 -3.39
C ILE A 128 8.14 -12.33 -4.08
N ASP A 129 9.16 -13.02 -4.62
CA ASP A 129 10.17 -12.36 -5.44
C ASP A 129 9.55 -11.91 -6.76
N VAL A 130 9.88 -10.71 -7.19
CA VAL A 130 9.42 -10.16 -8.45
C VAL A 130 10.57 -10.08 -9.45
N GLN A 131 10.24 -10.09 -10.73
CA GLN A 131 11.18 -10.09 -11.84
C GLN A 131 10.91 -8.89 -12.75
N ASN A 132 11.90 -8.57 -13.59
CA ASN A 132 11.72 -7.55 -14.62
C ASN A 132 10.48 -7.88 -15.46
N PHE A 133 9.69 -6.84 -15.74
CA PHE A 133 8.46 -6.88 -16.53
C PHE A 133 7.28 -7.59 -15.86
N ASP A 134 7.41 -8.00 -14.61
CA ASP A 134 6.24 -8.38 -13.81
C ASP A 134 5.32 -7.18 -13.66
N ARG A 135 4.02 -7.46 -13.61
CA ARG A 135 2.99 -6.47 -13.33
C ARG A 135 2.31 -6.81 -12.01
N ILE A 136 2.15 -5.82 -11.17
CA ILE A 136 1.35 -5.96 -9.95
C ILE A 136 0.06 -5.19 -10.18
N ILE A 137 -1.07 -5.89 -10.16
CA ILE A 137 -2.40 -5.29 -10.34
C ILE A 137 -3.07 -5.23 -8.98
N ILE A 138 -3.44 -4.05 -8.55
CA ILE A 138 -4.02 -3.81 -7.24
C ILE A 138 -5.38 -3.17 -7.40
N ARG A 139 -6.38 -3.76 -6.74
CA ARG A 139 -7.75 -3.25 -6.72
C ARG A 139 -8.40 -3.54 -5.40
N ARG A 140 -9.52 -2.91 -5.14
CA ARG A 140 -10.34 -3.23 -3.98
C ARG A 140 -10.94 -4.63 -4.17
N TYR A 141 -10.80 -5.46 -3.13
CA TYR A 141 -11.48 -6.74 -3.08
C TYR A 141 -13.00 -6.52 -2.96
N HIS A 142 -13.79 -7.36 -3.60
CA HIS A 142 -15.24 -7.17 -3.68
C HIS A 142 -15.96 -7.32 -2.34
N ASN A 143 -15.37 -8.06 -1.37
CA ASN A 143 -15.94 -8.21 -0.03
C ASN A 143 -15.17 -7.35 0.96
N PRO A 144 -15.84 -6.45 1.69
CA PRO A 144 -15.17 -5.73 2.78
C PRO A 144 -14.97 -6.62 3.98
N LEU A 145 -14.03 -6.24 4.84
CA LEU A 145 -13.87 -6.83 6.16
C LEU A 145 -14.79 -6.11 7.14
N ARG A 146 -15.57 -6.87 7.89
CA ARG A 146 -16.40 -6.32 8.97
C ARG A 146 -15.62 -6.35 10.28
N VAL A 147 -15.54 -5.21 10.94
CA VAL A 147 -14.93 -5.06 12.25
C VAL A 147 -16.00 -4.72 13.26
N LEU A 148 -16.07 -5.48 14.35
CA LEU A 148 -17.00 -5.21 15.45
C LEU A 148 -16.25 -4.48 16.55
N HIS A 149 -16.84 -3.38 17.02
CA HIS A 149 -16.29 -2.60 18.10
C HIS A 149 -17.21 -2.65 19.32
N PRO A 150 -16.66 -2.50 20.55
CA PRO A 150 -17.47 -2.28 21.73
C PRO A 150 -18.36 -1.04 21.55
N THR A 151 -19.48 -1.00 22.29
CA THR A 151 -20.45 0.11 22.18
C THR A 151 -19.88 1.47 22.58
N ASP A 152 -18.84 1.48 23.40
CA ASP A 152 -18.13 2.69 23.84
C ASP A 152 -16.92 3.04 22.97
N TYR A 153 -16.73 2.36 21.83
CA TYR A 153 -15.61 2.60 20.94
C TYR A 153 -15.66 4.00 20.33
N GLN A 154 -14.53 4.69 20.39
CA GLN A 154 -14.33 6.00 19.79
C GLN A 154 -13.06 5.95 18.94
N TYR A 155 -13.21 6.16 17.63
CA TYR A 155 -12.10 6.05 16.68
C TYR A 155 -10.93 6.98 17.01
N PHE A 156 -11.21 8.27 17.24
CA PHE A 156 -10.14 9.22 17.49
C PHE A 156 -9.47 9.04 18.84
N LYS A 157 -10.19 8.54 19.84
CA LYS A 157 -9.60 8.17 21.12
C LYS A 157 -8.61 7.02 20.95
N THR A 158 -9.00 5.99 20.22
CA THR A 158 -8.14 4.85 19.93
C THR A 158 -6.92 5.27 19.12
N LEU A 159 -7.12 6.12 18.10
CA LEU A 159 -6.04 6.64 17.28
C LEU A 159 -5.04 7.46 18.11
N ARG A 160 -5.53 8.34 18.96
CA ARG A 160 -4.69 9.17 19.84
C ARG A 160 -3.85 8.30 20.77
N GLN A 161 -4.44 7.25 21.33
CA GLN A 161 -3.71 6.31 22.20
C GLN A 161 -2.65 5.54 21.43
N LYS A 162 -3.00 5.06 20.24
CA LYS A 162 -2.09 4.29 19.38
C LYS A 162 -0.87 5.11 18.95
N LEU A 163 -1.07 6.40 18.67
CA LEU A 163 -0.03 7.29 18.15
C LEU A 163 0.60 8.15 19.25
N HIS A 164 0.20 7.98 20.51
CA HIS A 164 0.71 8.75 21.65
C HIS A 164 0.55 10.27 21.48
N TRP A 165 -0.53 10.69 20.82
CA TRP A 165 -0.82 12.10 20.65
C TRP A 165 -1.17 12.75 21.98
N GLY A 166 -0.58 13.89 22.26
CA GLY A 166 -0.82 14.65 23.49
C GLY A 166 -0.06 14.14 24.70
N GLU A 167 0.79 13.10 24.56
CA GLU A 167 1.70 12.71 25.63
C GLU A 167 2.86 13.68 25.70
N GLN A 168 3.22 14.06 26.93
CA GLN A 168 4.41 14.87 27.13
C GLN A 168 5.65 14.01 27.00
N LEU A 169 6.56 14.42 26.14
CA LEU A 169 7.88 13.83 26.07
C LEU A 169 8.67 14.37 27.27
N ILE A 170 9.01 13.50 28.17
CA ILE A 170 9.85 13.81 29.32
C ILE A 170 11.31 13.57 28.95
#